data_6a5eb24c7d0871c7ac9f2c0000a6316b
#
_entry.id   6a5eb24c7d0871c7ac9f2c0000a6316b
#
_cell.length_a   1.000
_cell.length_b   1.000
_cell.length_c   1.000
_cell.angle_alpha   90.00
_cell.angle_beta   90.00
_cell.angle_gamma   90.00
#
_symmetry.space_group_name_H-M   'P 1'
#
loop_
_entity.id
_entity.type
_entity.pdbx_description
1 polymer ?
#
loop_
_entity_poly.entity_id
_entity_poly.type
_entity_poly.pdbx_seq_one_letter_code
_entity_poly.pdbx_strand_id
1 'polypeptide(L)'
;GIVPTCAETGYGYIEAKESPNQEDQRTGLEINKFIEKPNKDIAEELIKDSRYTWNSGMFLFRASSIINELERFSPEIIKYCRIAIDKDVLDLDFLRLEEKSFKKCPKISLDIAVMEKTKLGTVLPLNVGWSDIGSWKSLWDISQKNNDGNYINGRVITENSRNCYLNSEQRLIVGIGIENLIIVDTNDAILVANKDQSQNIGNIVKGLSSEDFPERKLHKKIYRPWGNYTTVVEGNRWLVKLIEVKPNASLSLQMHHHRAEHWIVVNGTALIEKNGEKQLLS
;
A
#
# COMPACT_ATOMS: atom_id res chain seq x y z
N GLY A 1 0.41 18.40 -8.21
CA GLY A 1 -0.80 18.12 -9.00
C GLY A 1 -0.47 17.39 -10.28
N ILE A 2 -1.33 16.52 -10.72
CA ILE A 2 -1.16 15.77 -11.99
C ILE A 2 -2.16 16.34 -13.01
N VAL A 3 -1.68 16.62 -14.21
CA VAL A 3 -2.54 17.08 -15.29
C VAL A 3 -3.56 16.00 -15.64
N PRO A 4 -4.89 16.26 -15.56
CA PRO A 4 -5.92 15.28 -15.79
C PRO A 4 -5.92 14.79 -17.23
N THR A 5 -6.09 13.49 -17.44
CA THR A 5 -6.25 12.88 -18.76
C THR A 5 -7.67 12.35 -19.00
N CYS A 6 -8.47 12.24 -17.93
CA CYS A 6 -9.87 11.83 -17.98
C CYS A 6 -10.65 12.39 -16.76
N ALA A 7 -11.97 12.24 -16.76
CA ALA A 7 -12.85 12.65 -15.65
C ALA A 7 -12.87 11.57 -14.56
N GLU A 8 -11.79 11.48 -13.77
CA GLU A 8 -11.66 10.48 -12.71
C GLU A 8 -12.39 10.93 -11.44
N THR A 9 -13.28 10.08 -10.93
CA THR A 9 -14.08 10.36 -9.72
C THR A 9 -13.43 9.82 -8.44
N GLY A 10 -12.42 9.00 -8.56
CA GLY A 10 -11.65 8.44 -7.45
C GLY A 10 -10.61 9.38 -6.85
N TYR A 11 -10.30 10.50 -7.55
CA TYR A 11 -9.26 11.44 -7.14
C TYR A 11 -9.83 12.76 -6.62
N GLY A 12 -9.06 13.44 -5.79
CA GLY A 12 -9.28 14.84 -5.48
C GLY A 12 -8.78 15.74 -6.63
N TYR A 13 -9.36 16.92 -6.75
CA TYR A 13 -8.98 17.96 -7.71
C TYR A 13 -8.49 19.20 -6.98
N ILE A 14 -7.42 19.79 -7.46
CA ILE A 14 -6.82 21.02 -6.94
C ILE A 14 -6.99 22.09 -7.99
N GLU A 15 -7.69 23.19 -7.63
CA GLU A 15 -7.79 24.39 -8.45
C GLU A 15 -6.65 25.34 -8.11
N ALA A 16 -5.84 25.70 -9.08
CA ALA A 16 -4.90 26.81 -8.96
C ALA A 16 -5.62 28.17 -9.18
N LYS A 17 -5.13 29.25 -8.57
CA LYS A 17 -5.67 30.59 -8.82
C LYS A 17 -5.47 31.04 -10.27
N GLU A 18 -4.39 30.58 -10.89
CA GLU A 18 -3.99 30.94 -12.25
C GLU A 18 -3.77 29.67 -13.09
N SER A 19 -3.93 29.80 -14.42
CA SER A 19 -3.60 28.72 -15.32
C SER A 19 -2.09 28.48 -15.37
N PRO A 20 -1.64 27.22 -15.48
CA PRO A 20 -0.23 26.90 -15.59
C PRO A 20 0.38 27.59 -16.82
N ASN A 21 1.50 28.26 -16.65
CA ASN A 21 2.29 28.75 -17.77
C ASN A 21 3.08 27.56 -18.35
N GLN A 22 2.87 27.26 -19.64
CA GLN A 22 3.54 26.14 -20.31
C GLN A 22 5.07 26.31 -20.39
N GLU A 23 5.57 27.56 -20.30
CA GLU A 23 7.01 27.86 -20.41
C GLU A 23 7.76 27.74 -19.07
N ASP A 24 7.09 27.89 -17.92
CA ASP A 24 7.72 27.78 -16.60
C ASP A 24 6.95 26.86 -15.65
N GLN A 25 7.16 25.55 -15.80
CA GLN A 25 6.58 24.52 -14.92
C GLN A 25 7.31 24.38 -13.57
N ARG A 26 8.29 25.24 -13.24
CA ARG A 26 9.11 25.10 -12.03
C ARG A 26 8.56 25.86 -10.85
N THR A 27 7.66 26.80 -11.05
CA THR A 27 7.03 27.58 -9.98
C THR A 27 5.70 26.97 -9.59
N GLY A 28 5.50 26.74 -8.28
CA GLY A 28 4.23 26.31 -7.74
C GLY A 28 3.18 27.43 -7.83
N LEU A 29 1.96 27.08 -8.21
CA LEU A 29 0.82 27.99 -8.28
C LEU A 29 0.08 28.01 -6.94
N GLU A 30 -0.43 29.16 -6.50
CA GLU A 30 -1.28 29.21 -5.31
C GLU A 30 -2.57 28.40 -5.50
N ILE A 31 -2.91 27.62 -4.49
CA ILE A 31 -4.16 26.85 -4.48
C ILE A 31 -5.33 27.79 -4.16
N ASN A 32 -6.37 27.73 -5.00
CA ASN A 32 -7.64 28.39 -4.78
C ASN A 32 -8.61 27.50 -4.01
N LYS A 33 -8.75 26.25 -4.46
CA LYS A 33 -9.73 25.31 -3.90
C LYS A 33 -9.26 23.87 -4.03
N PHE A 34 -9.68 23.06 -3.08
CA PHE A 34 -9.54 21.61 -3.09
C PHE A 34 -10.93 20.95 -3.19
N ILE A 35 -11.10 19.97 -4.07
CA ILE A 35 -12.37 19.26 -4.29
C ILE A 35 -12.09 17.77 -4.19
N GLU A 36 -12.55 17.15 -3.13
CA GLU A 36 -12.32 15.71 -2.90
C GLU A 36 -13.38 14.89 -3.63
N LYS A 37 -12.95 13.98 -4.49
CA LYS A 37 -13.76 12.95 -5.16
C LYS A 37 -15.10 13.46 -5.70
N PRO A 38 -15.09 14.35 -6.70
CA PRO A 38 -16.32 14.88 -7.29
C PRO A 38 -17.14 13.76 -7.96
N ASN A 39 -18.44 14.01 -8.17
CA ASN A 39 -19.22 13.16 -9.04
C ASN A 39 -18.78 13.31 -10.51
N LYS A 40 -19.28 12.43 -11.39
CA LYS A 40 -18.85 12.37 -12.80
C LYS A 40 -19.10 13.65 -13.54
N ASP A 41 -20.26 14.25 -13.39
CA ASP A 41 -20.66 15.48 -14.11
C ASP A 41 -19.73 16.63 -13.73
N ILE A 42 -19.42 16.77 -12.43
CA ILE A 42 -18.48 17.77 -11.93
C ILE A 42 -17.07 17.47 -12.48
N ALA A 43 -16.60 16.23 -12.42
CA ALA A 43 -15.28 15.85 -12.91
C ALA A 43 -15.12 16.18 -14.41
N GLU A 44 -16.15 15.94 -15.23
CA GLU A 44 -16.17 16.28 -16.65
C GLU A 44 -16.08 17.79 -16.92
N GLU A 45 -16.62 18.62 -16.03
CA GLU A 45 -16.46 20.06 -16.13
C GLU A 45 -15.06 20.52 -15.68
N LEU A 46 -14.55 19.96 -14.58
CA LEU A 46 -13.25 20.36 -14.03
C LEU A 46 -12.10 20.13 -15.02
N ILE A 47 -12.11 19.02 -15.76
CA ILE A 47 -11.03 18.71 -16.71
C ILE A 47 -10.98 19.63 -17.94
N LYS A 48 -12.02 20.42 -18.20
CA LYS A 48 -12.05 21.41 -19.29
C LYS A 48 -11.24 22.66 -18.98
N ASP A 49 -10.97 22.92 -17.70
CA ASP A 49 -10.23 24.08 -17.22
C ASP A 49 -8.80 23.66 -16.80
N SER A 50 -7.81 24.21 -17.47
CA SER A 50 -6.38 23.93 -17.24
C SER A 50 -5.88 24.28 -15.84
N ARG A 51 -6.65 25.04 -15.04
CA ARG A 51 -6.33 25.36 -13.66
C ARG A 51 -6.49 24.15 -12.72
N TYR A 52 -7.21 23.12 -13.12
CA TYR A 52 -7.45 21.94 -12.31
C TYR A 52 -6.42 20.85 -12.58
N THR A 53 -5.88 20.31 -11.48
CA THR A 53 -5.02 19.13 -11.49
C THR A 53 -5.56 18.09 -10.52
N TRP A 54 -5.27 16.80 -10.78
CA TRP A 54 -5.55 15.77 -9.78
C TRP A 54 -4.62 15.91 -8.57
N ASN A 55 -5.16 15.67 -7.39
CA ASN A 55 -4.36 15.48 -6.19
C ASN A 55 -3.69 14.10 -6.24
N SER A 56 -2.37 14.08 -6.35
CA SER A 56 -1.59 12.84 -6.33
C SER A 56 -1.34 12.29 -4.93
N GLY A 57 -1.68 13.04 -3.87
CA GLY A 57 -1.34 12.71 -2.50
C GLY A 57 0.16 12.82 -2.19
N MET A 58 0.96 13.40 -3.10
CA MET A 58 2.38 13.65 -2.90
C MET A 58 2.59 15.08 -2.41
N PHE A 59 3.15 15.22 -1.21
CA PHE A 59 3.38 16.52 -0.59
C PHE A 59 4.87 16.74 -0.33
N LEU A 60 5.32 17.97 -0.54
CA LEU A 60 6.64 18.43 -0.16
C LEU A 60 6.49 19.64 0.78
N PHE A 61 7.01 19.56 1.98
CA PHE A 61 6.92 20.61 2.97
C PHE A 61 8.11 20.60 3.94
N ARG A 62 8.33 21.71 4.61
CA ARG A 62 9.22 21.73 5.79
C ARG A 62 8.48 21.15 6.98
N ALA A 63 9.14 20.32 7.78
CA ALA A 63 8.55 19.70 8.97
C ALA A 63 7.91 20.71 9.92
N SER A 64 8.57 21.84 10.15
CA SER A 64 8.03 22.92 10.98
C SER A 64 6.73 23.51 10.43
N SER A 65 6.63 23.71 9.11
CA SER A 65 5.44 24.25 8.48
C SER A 65 4.24 23.33 8.64
N ILE A 66 4.40 22.03 8.34
CA ILE A 66 3.28 21.10 8.46
C ILE A 66 2.87 20.87 9.92
N ILE A 67 3.81 20.88 10.87
CA ILE A 67 3.51 20.78 12.30
C ILE A 67 2.67 21.99 12.74
N ASN A 68 3.05 23.21 12.36
CA ASN A 68 2.31 24.43 12.70
C ASN A 68 0.89 24.42 12.11
N GLU A 69 0.73 23.98 10.86
CA GLU A 69 -0.58 23.86 10.22
C GLU A 69 -1.44 22.77 10.88
N LEU A 70 -0.85 21.63 11.26
CA LEU A 70 -1.55 20.60 12.02
C LEU A 70 -1.94 21.08 13.42
N GLU A 71 -1.09 21.84 14.13
CA GLU A 71 -1.44 22.46 15.42
C GLU A 71 -2.62 23.43 15.29
N ARG A 72 -2.70 24.14 14.16
CA ARG A 72 -3.75 25.10 13.89
C ARG A 72 -5.09 24.44 13.53
N PHE A 73 -5.08 23.44 12.64
CA PHE A 73 -6.29 22.89 12.03
C PHE A 73 -6.72 21.55 12.60
N SER A 74 -5.81 20.81 13.23
CA SER A 74 -6.04 19.48 13.75
C SER A 74 -5.15 19.18 14.98
N PRO A 75 -5.24 20.00 16.05
CA PRO A 75 -4.31 19.96 17.19
C PRO A 75 -4.29 18.60 17.91
N GLU A 76 -5.38 17.83 17.88
CA GLU A 76 -5.41 16.51 18.50
C GLU A 76 -4.47 15.51 17.83
N ILE A 77 -4.22 15.63 16.52
CA ILE A 77 -3.22 14.81 15.83
C ILE A 77 -1.84 15.04 16.45
N ILE A 78 -1.40 16.29 16.53
CA ILE A 78 -0.09 16.62 17.10
C ILE A 78 0.00 16.21 18.56
N LYS A 79 -1.05 16.46 19.35
CA LYS A 79 -1.12 16.05 20.77
C LYS A 79 -0.85 14.56 20.94
N TYR A 80 -1.60 13.72 20.26
CA TYR A 80 -1.46 12.27 20.43
C TYR A 80 -0.20 11.71 19.79
N CYS A 81 0.28 12.29 18.68
CA CYS A 81 1.57 11.92 18.10
C CYS A 81 2.74 12.24 19.05
N ARG A 82 2.75 13.41 19.69
CA ARG A 82 3.78 13.77 20.69
C ARG A 82 3.77 12.79 21.87
N ILE A 83 2.60 12.52 22.47
CA ILE A 83 2.49 11.58 23.58
C ILE A 83 2.96 10.17 23.18
N ALA A 84 2.65 9.73 21.96
CA ALA A 84 3.05 8.43 21.46
C ALA A 84 4.57 8.32 21.23
N ILE A 85 5.23 9.41 20.83
CA ILE A 85 6.68 9.51 20.66
C ILE A 85 7.39 9.64 22.01
N ASP A 86 6.89 10.47 22.93
CA ASP A 86 7.49 10.67 24.24
C ASP A 86 7.54 9.39 25.11
N LYS A 87 6.67 8.43 24.79
CA LYS A 87 6.57 7.13 25.46
C LYS A 87 7.05 5.98 24.59
N ASP A 88 7.85 6.26 23.61
CA ASP A 88 8.38 5.28 22.70
C ASP A 88 9.30 4.26 23.40
N VAL A 89 9.49 3.13 22.75
CA VAL A 89 10.44 2.10 23.15
C VAL A 89 11.31 1.77 21.95
N LEU A 90 12.61 1.89 22.13
CA LEU A 90 13.58 1.43 21.14
C LEU A 90 13.61 -0.09 21.14
N ASP A 91 13.24 -0.70 20.00
CA ASP A 91 13.25 -2.14 19.77
C ASP A 91 14.15 -2.44 18.57
N LEU A 92 15.43 -2.73 18.83
CA LEU A 92 16.49 -2.84 17.83
C LEU A 92 16.58 -1.56 16.99
N ASP A 93 16.37 -1.67 15.68
CA ASP A 93 16.38 -0.54 14.73
C ASP A 93 15.02 0.18 14.63
N PHE A 94 14.05 -0.17 15.48
CA PHE A 94 12.68 0.36 15.43
C PHE A 94 12.36 1.22 16.63
N LEU A 95 11.76 2.37 16.35
CA LEU A 95 11.10 3.20 17.33
C LEU A 95 9.63 2.76 17.42
N ARG A 96 9.24 2.10 18.51
CA ARG A 96 7.85 1.68 18.74
C ARG A 96 7.09 2.77 19.45
N LEU A 97 6.09 3.30 18.77
CA LEU A 97 5.20 4.30 19.33
C LEU A 97 4.31 3.69 20.43
N GLU A 98 3.93 4.47 21.42
CA GLU A 98 2.97 4.04 22.44
C GLU A 98 1.58 3.84 21.82
N GLU A 99 1.14 2.58 21.82
CA GLU A 99 -0.05 2.13 21.08
C GLU A 99 -1.35 2.79 21.56
N LYS A 100 -1.51 2.95 22.89
CA LYS A 100 -2.76 3.49 23.46
C LYS A 100 -2.99 4.93 23.07
N SER A 101 -1.94 5.75 23.05
CA SER A 101 -2.03 7.15 22.61
C SER A 101 -2.18 7.26 21.11
N PHE A 102 -1.42 6.47 20.34
CA PHE A 102 -1.52 6.48 18.88
C PHE A 102 -2.91 6.06 18.38
N LYS A 103 -3.56 5.08 19.04
CA LYS A 103 -4.96 4.69 18.74
C LYS A 103 -6.00 5.78 18.99
N LYS A 104 -5.70 6.78 19.82
CA LYS A 104 -6.57 7.93 20.06
C LYS A 104 -6.40 9.04 19.02
N CYS A 105 -5.34 8.98 18.20
CA CYS A 105 -5.12 9.94 17.15
C CYS A 105 -6.27 9.88 16.13
N PRO A 106 -6.85 11.03 15.73
CA PRO A 106 -7.89 11.08 14.70
C PRO A 106 -7.43 10.44 13.39
N LYS A 107 -8.27 9.59 12.80
CA LYS A 107 -8.00 8.92 11.52
C LYS A 107 -8.52 9.77 10.36
N ILE A 108 -7.81 10.82 10.03
CA ILE A 108 -8.13 11.69 8.89
C ILE A 108 -6.89 11.84 8.00
N SER A 109 -7.11 12.02 6.69
CA SER A 109 -6.02 12.26 5.74
C SER A 109 -5.44 13.66 5.92
N LEU A 110 -4.21 13.88 5.46
CA LEU A 110 -3.57 15.20 5.46
C LEU A 110 -4.35 16.18 4.59
N ASP A 111 -4.98 15.70 3.54
CA ASP A 111 -5.84 16.49 2.66
C ASP A 111 -6.94 17.20 3.46
N ILE A 112 -7.72 16.45 4.23
CA ILE A 112 -8.83 16.96 5.06
C ILE A 112 -8.30 17.69 6.29
N ALA A 113 -7.22 17.19 6.90
CA ALA A 113 -6.69 17.79 8.12
C ALA A 113 -6.12 19.19 7.89
N VAL A 114 -5.42 19.38 6.75
CA VAL A 114 -4.65 20.59 6.47
C VAL A 114 -4.95 21.17 5.08
N MET A 115 -4.83 20.36 3.99
CA MET A 115 -4.76 20.90 2.64
C MET A 115 -6.03 21.63 2.19
N GLU A 116 -7.20 21.19 2.61
CA GLU A 116 -8.47 21.87 2.35
C GLU A 116 -8.62 23.20 3.09
N LYS A 117 -7.78 23.46 4.09
CA LYS A 117 -7.93 24.61 5.03
C LYS A 117 -6.79 25.61 4.96
N THR A 118 -5.60 25.14 4.58
CA THR A 118 -4.40 26.00 4.55
C THR A 118 -4.45 26.98 3.39
N LYS A 119 -3.89 28.17 3.63
CA LYS A 119 -3.64 29.19 2.60
C LYS A 119 -2.17 29.20 2.15
N LEU A 120 -1.35 28.30 2.69
CA LEU A 120 0.07 28.22 2.37
C LEU A 120 0.37 27.19 1.27
N GLY A 121 -0.67 26.48 0.81
CA GLY A 121 -0.53 25.45 -0.21
C GLY A 121 -0.24 26.03 -1.58
N THR A 122 0.72 25.39 -2.28
CA THR A 122 0.96 25.60 -3.71
C THR A 122 0.84 24.27 -4.44
N VAL A 123 0.39 24.30 -5.68
CA VAL A 123 0.33 23.14 -6.57
C VAL A 123 1.33 23.30 -7.69
N LEU A 124 2.13 22.27 -7.92
CA LEU A 124 3.01 22.16 -9.09
C LEU A 124 2.37 21.20 -10.09
N PRO A 125 1.84 21.68 -11.23
CA PRO A 125 1.27 20.82 -12.27
C PRO A 125 2.34 19.96 -12.93
N LEU A 126 2.11 18.64 -12.99
CA LEU A 126 3.03 17.68 -13.58
C LEU A 126 2.33 16.84 -14.64
N ASN A 127 2.98 16.71 -15.80
CA ASN A 127 2.57 15.81 -16.89
C ASN A 127 3.67 14.77 -17.11
N VAL A 128 3.69 13.73 -16.26
CA VAL A 128 4.78 12.74 -16.19
C VAL A 128 4.30 11.29 -16.33
N GLY A 129 3.09 11.11 -16.88
CA GLY A 129 2.53 9.75 -17.02
C GLY A 129 2.23 9.07 -15.68
N TRP A 130 1.85 9.84 -14.66
CA TRP A 130 1.54 9.32 -13.35
C TRP A 130 0.24 8.50 -13.32
N SER A 131 0.24 7.44 -12.54
CA SER A 131 -0.93 6.65 -12.17
C SER A 131 -0.88 6.36 -10.66
N ASP A 132 -2.02 6.35 -9.99
CA ASP A 132 -2.14 6.01 -8.57
C ASP A 132 -1.94 4.51 -8.28
N ILE A 133 -2.01 3.67 -9.33
CA ILE A 133 -1.96 2.21 -9.25
C ILE A 133 -2.93 1.66 -8.18
N GLY A 134 -4.08 2.31 -8.02
CA GLY A 134 -5.08 1.98 -7.00
C GLY A 134 -5.92 0.74 -7.32
N SER A 135 -5.76 0.15 -8.50
CA SER A 135 -6.51 -1.02 -8.94
C SER A 135 -5.66 -1.98 -9.79
N TRP A 136 -6.08 -3.24 -9.88
CA TRP A 136 -5.45 -4.20 -10.78
C TRP A 136 -5.55 -3.78 -12.25
N LYS A 137 -6.61 -3.05 -12.61
CA LYS A 137 -6.76 -2.46 -13.95
C LYS A 137 -5.70 -1.39 -14.19
N SER A 138 -5.50 -0.46 -13.27
CA SER A 138 -4.45 0.57 -13.38
C SER A 138 -3.06 -0.06 -13.50
N LEU A 139 -2.81 -1.16 -12.78
CA LEU A 139 -1.56 -1.90 -12.88
C LEU A 139 -1.40 -2.56 -14.26
N TRP A 140 -2.47 -3.14 -14.83
CA TRP A 140 -2.45 -3.65 -16.20
C TRP A 140 -2.21 -2.52 -17.21
N ASP A 141 -2.83 -1.35 -17.03
CA ASP A 141 -2.71 -0.21 -17.95
C ASP A 141 -1.25 0.21 -18.14
N ILE A 142 -0.45 0.25 -17.06
CA ILE A 142 0.97 0.66 -17.08
C ILE A 142 1.95 -0.49 -17.35
N SER A 143 1.52 -1.74 -17.23
CA SER A 143 2.39 -2.92 -17.40
C SER A 143 2.74 -3.15 -18.88
N GLN A 144 3.93 -3.68 -19.12
CA GLN A 144 4.33 -4.12 -20.47
C GLN A 144 3.53 -5.36 -20.87
N LYS A 145 2.87 -5.30 -22.02
CA LYS A 145 1.98 -6.34 -22.53
C LYS A 145 2.59 -7.07 -23.72
N ASN A 146 2.20 -8.31 -23.94
CA ASN A 146 2.51 -9.04 -25.16
C ASN A 146 1.62 -8.57 -26.34
N ASN A 147 1.77 -9.18 -27.51
CA ASN A 147 1.03 -8.81 -28.75
C ASN A 147 -0.49 -8.97 -28.62
N ASP A 148 -0.94 -9.86 -27.72
CA ASP A 148 -2.37 -10.10 -27.45
C ASP A 148 -2.92 -9.17 -26.35
N GLY A 149 -2.14 -8.20 -25.88
CA GLY A 149 -2.52 -7.29 -24.80
C GLY A 149 -2.50 -7.92 -23.42
N ASN A 150 -1.90 -9.09 -23.23
CA ASN A 150 -1.80 -9.74 -21.94
C ASN A 150 -0.55 -9.27 -21.19
N TYR A 151 -0.70 -8.95 -19.91
CA TYR A 151 0.40 -8.92 -18.96
C TYR A 151 0.56 -10.32 -18.34
N ILE A 152 1.77 -10.85 -18.38
CA ILE A 152 2.08 -12.20 -17.88
C ILE A 152 3.28 -12.10 -16.93
N ASN A 153 3.10 -12.58 -15.71
CA ASN A 153 4.17 -12.71 -14.73
C ASN A 153 4.10 -14.07 -14.02
N GLY A 154 5.28 -14.69 -13.82
CA GLY A 154 5.37 -16.00 -13.19
C GLY A 154 5.04 -17.17 -14.12
N ARG A 155 4.48 -18.24 -13.58
CA ARG A 155 4.20 -19.50 -14.30
C ARG A 155 2.83 -19.43 -14.98
N VAL A 156 2.79 -18.89 -16.20
CA VAL A 156 1.54 -18.69 -16.94
C VAL A 156 1.67 -19.19 -18.38
N ILE A 157 0.67 -19.91 -18.86
CA ILE A 157 0.50 -20.34 -20.26
C ILE A 157 -0.84 -19.83 -20.75
N THR A 158 -0.86 -19.22 -21.92
CA THR A 158 -2.09 -18.72 -22.54
C THR A 158 -2.28 -19.24 -23.95
N GLU A 159 -3.52 -19.57 -24.30
CA GLU A 159 -3.94 -19.93 -25.65
C GLU A 159 -5.24 -19.20 -25.98
N ASN A 160 -5.31 -18.53 -27.14
CA ASN A 160 -6.47 -17.75 -27.60
C ASN A 160 -7.00 -16.79 -26.53
N SER A 161 -6.09 -16.14 -25.79
CA SER A 161 -6.41 -15.29 -24.65
C SER A 161 -5.89 -13.88 -24.88
N ARG A 162 -6.67 -12.84 -24.51
CA ARG A 162 -6.33 -11.45 -24.78
C ARG A 162 -6.77 -10.47 -23.70
N ASN A 163 -6.04 -9.34 -23.63
CA ASN A 163 -6.32 -8.22 -22.74
C ASN A 163 -6.42 -8.59 -21.26
N CYS A 164 -5.68 -9.62 -20.82
CA CYS A 164 -5.71 -10.13 -19.46
C CYS A 164 -4.51 -9.66 -18.63
N TYR A 165 -4.70 -9.58 -17.32
CA TYR A 165 -3.65 -9.45 -16.31
C TYR A 165 -3.49 -10.80 -15.61
N LEU A 166 -2.36 -11.47 -15.80
CA LEU A 166 -2.10 -12.82 -15.30
C LEU A 166 -0.83 -12.84 -14.47
N ASN A 167 -0.97 -13.01 -13.17
CA ASN A 167 0.14 -13.01 -12.22
C ASN A 167 0.11 -14.26 -11.34
N SER A 168 1.15 -15.06 -11.39
CA SER A 168 1.32 -16.25 -10.57
C SER A 168 2.54 -16.11 -9.66
N GLU A 169 2.35 -16.26 -8.36
CA GLU A 169 3.46 -16.37 -7.43
C GLU A 169 4.01 -17.81 -7.35
N GLN A 170 3.17 -18.81 -7.44
CA GLN A 170 3.59 -20.20 -7.25
C GLN A 170 2.97 -21.22 -8.23
N ARG A 171 1.63 -21.18 -8.42
CA ARG A 171 0.90 -22.16 -9.20
C ARG A 171 1.00 -21.89 -10.69
N LEU A 172 0.95 -22.93 -11.49
CA LEU A 172 0.78 -22.78 -12.94
C LEU A 172 -0.64 -22.26 -13.23
N ILE A 173 -0.73 -21.10 -13.90
CA ILE A 173 -1.97 -20.60 -14.48
C ILE A 173 -2.01 -21.00 -15.95
N VAL A 174 -3.09 -21.64 -16.37
CA VAL A 174 -3.37 -21.94 -17.79
C VAL A 174 -4.64 -21.20 -18.18
N GLY A 175 -4.53 -20.25 -19.10
CA GLY A 175 -5.65 -19.47 -19.62
C GLY A 175 -5.96 -19.86 -21.07
N ILE A 176 -7.17 -20.35 -21.34
CA ILE A 176 -7.60 -20.75 -22.68
C ILE A 176 -8.88 -20.00 -23.02
N GLY A 177 -8.86 -19.24 -24.14
CA GLY A 177 -10.03 -18.52 -24.62
C GLY A 177 -10.56 -17.45 -23.67
N ILE A 178 -9.71 -16.91 -22.78
CA ILE A 178 -10.10 -15.88 -21.81
C ILE A 178 -9.83 -14.47 -22.33
N GLU A 179 -10.70 -13.54 -21.95
CA GLU A 179 -10.59 -12.15 -22.36
C GLU A 179 -10.97 -11.21 -21.24
N ASN A 180 -10.25 -10.09 -21.14
CA ASN A 180 -10.53 -8.97 -20.24
C ASN A 180 -10.60 -9.39 -18.74
N LEU A 181 -9.77 -10.36 -18.33
CA LEU A 181 -9.73 -10.88 -16.97
C LEU A 181 -8.46 -10.44 -16.22
N ILE A 182 -8.61 -10.34 -14.93
CA ILE A 182 -7.55 -10.28 -13.94
C ILE A 182 -7.52 -11.63 -13.23
N ILE A 183 -6.40 -12.33 -13.30
CA ILE A 183 -6.15 -13.59 -12.56
C ILE A 183 -4.86 -13.41 -11.77
N VAL A 184 -4.96 -13.43 -10.46
CA VAL A 184 -3.83 -13.28 -9.54
C VAL A 184 -3.82 -14.46 -8.59
N ASP A 185 -2.75 -15.23 -8.64
CA ASP A 185 -2.45 -16.29 -7.69
C ASP A 185 -1.42 -15.78 -6.68
N THR A 186 -1.77 -15.84 -5.40
CA THR A 186 -0.90 -15.56 -4.27
C THR A 186 -0.81 -16.75 -3.32
N ASN A 187 0.04 -16.67 -2.30
CA ASN A 187 0.11 -17.68 -1.26
C ASN A 187 -1.19 -17.86 -0.47
N ASP A 188 -2.01 -16.83 -0.41
CA ASP A 188 -3.19 -16.76 0.46
C ASP A 188 -4.48 -17.06 -0.29
N ALA A 189 -4.63 -16.52 -1.51
CA ALA A 189 -5.87 -16.59 -2.26
C ALA A 189 -5.64 -16.49 -3.78
N ILE A 190 -6.65 -16.89 -4.55
CA ILE A 190 -6.72 -16.67 -5.99
C ILE A 190 -7.82 -15.66 -6.25
N LEU A 191 -7.48 -14.59 -6.96
CA LEU A 191 -8.44 -13.62 -7.50
C LEU A 191 -8.70 -13.94 -8.96
N VAL A 192 -9.97 -14.05 -9.33
CA VAL A 192 -10.45 -14.01 -10.71
C VAL A 192 -11.53 -12.96 -10.82
N ALA A 193 -11.30 -11.94 -11.64
CA ALA A 193 -12.24 -10.84 -11.80
C ALA A 193 -12.26 -10.34 -13.25
N ASN A 194 -13.39 -9.81 -13.67
CA ASN A 194 -13.43 -8.98 -14.86
C ASN A 194 -12.65 -7.67 -14.60
N LYS A 195 -11.83 -7.26 -15.55
CA LYS A 195 -10.95 -6.09 -15.40
C LYS A 195 -11.73 -4.80 -15.13
N ASP A 196 -12.91 -4.64 -15.72
CA ASP A 196 -13.75 -3.46 -15.54
C ASP A 196 -14.48 -3.45 -14.19
N GLN A 197 -14.49 -4.58 -13.47
CA GLN A 197 -15.05 -4.71 -12.12
C GLN A 197 -14.01 -4.66 -11.01
N SER A 198 -12.75 -4.37 -11.35
CA SER A 198 -11.63 -4.43 -10.39
C SER A 198 -11.78 -3.49 -9.18
N GLN A 199 -12.49 -2.37 -9.32
CA GLN A 199 -12.77 -1.45 -8.21
C GLN A 199 -13.68 -2.06 -7.13
N ASN A 200 -14.51 -3.05 -7.48
CA ASN A 200 -15.41 -3.71 -6.53
C ASN A 200 -14.71 -4.71 -5.60
N ILE A 201 -13.49 -5.12 -5.90
CA ILE A 201 -12.71 -6.08 -5.10
C ILE A 201 -12.58 -5.61 -3.65
N GLY A 202 -12.30 -4.32 -3.44
CA GLY A 202 -12.20 -3.73 -2.10
C GLY A 202 -13.48 -3.86 -1.26
N ASN A 203 -14.64 -3.78 -1.90
CA ASN A 203 -15.94 -3.94 -1.23
C ASN A 203 -16.18 -5.39 -0.82
N ILE A 204 -15.82 -6.34 -1.68
CA ILE A 204 -15.90 -7.78 -1.37
C ILE A 204 -14.99 -8.09 -0.18
N VAL A 205 -13.72 -7.66 -0.20
CA VAL A 205 -12.78 -7.90 0.90
C VAL A 205 -13.28 -7.28 2.23
N LYS A 206 -13.88 -6.08 2.19
CA LYS A 206 -14.49 -5.48 3.39
C LYS A 206 -15.65 -6.29 3.94
N GLY A 207 -16.43 -6.93 3.07
CA GLY A 207 -17.57 -7.75 3.44
C GLY A 207 -17.22 -9.15 3.97
N LEU A 208 -15.98 -9.64 3.76
CA LEU A 208 -15.57 -10.93 4.28
C LEU A 208 -15.53 -10.93 5.81
N SER A 209 -16.16 -11.93 6.43
CA SER A 209 -15.99 -12.20 7.86
C SER A 209 -14.56 -12.71 8.12
N SER A 210 -13.91 -12.20 9.16
CA SER A 210 -12.59 -12.71 9.55
C SER A 210 -12.64 -14.03 10.32
N GLU A 211 -13.81 -14.50 10.69
CA GLU A 211 -14.02 -15.81 11.32
C GLU A 211 -14.09 -16.90 10.26
N ASP A 212 -14.79 -16.62 9.15
CA ASP A 212 -14.94 -17.57 8.04
C ASP A 212 -13.78 -17.52 7.04
N PHE A 213 -13.13 -16.34 6.90
CA PHE A 213 -12.06 -16.08 5.94
C PHE A 213 -10.86 -15.43 6.65
N PRO A 214 -10.01 -16.23 7.30
CA PRO A 214 -8.85 -15.73 8.03
C PRO A 214 -7.84 -15.00 7.13
N GLU A 215 -7.78 -15.30 5.83
CA GLU A 215 -6.92 -14.68 4.82
C GLU A 215 -7.11 -13.16 4.75
N ARG A 216 -8.25 -12.65 5.18
CA ARG A 216 -8.50 -11.21 5.29
C ARG A 216 -7.50 -10.49 6.22
N LYS A 217 -7.01 -11.17 7.25
CA LYS A 217 -6.14 -10.60 8.30
C LYS A 217 -4.82 -11.34 8.47
N LEU A 218 -4.79 -12.62 8.15
CA LEU A 218 -3.66 -13.50 8.39
C LEU A 218 -3.04 -13.89 7.05
N HIS A 219 -1.92 -13.26 6.73
CA HIS A 219 -1.14 -13.66 5.57
C HIS A 219 -0.21 -14.82 5.93
N LYS A 220 -0.06 -15.79 5.04
CA LYS A 220 0.89 -16.89 5.21
C LYS A 220 2.33 -16.40 5.27
N LYS A 221 2.69 -15.39 4.45
CA LYS A 221 4.00 -14.75 4.47
C LYS A 221 3.93 -13.42 5.23
N ILE A 222 4.71 -13.31 6.30
CA ILE A 222 4.75 -12.12 7.15
C ILE A 222 6.17 -11.59 7.21
N TYR A 223 6.33 -10.33 6.84
CA TYR A 223 7.59 -9.61 6.90
C TYR A 223 7.86 -9.06 8.31
N ARG A 224 9.12 -9.12 8.70
CA ARG A 224 9.65 -8.63 9.97
C ARG A 224 10.93 -7.83 9.72
N PRO A 225 11.36 -7.01 10.67
CA PRO A 225 12.66 -6.31 10.57
C PRO A 225 13.82 -7.22 10.24
N TRP A 226 13.85 -8.38 10.87
CA TRP A 226 14.90 -9.38 10.74
C TRP A 226 14.79 -10.26 9.47
N GLY A 227 13.70 -10.17 8.71
CA GLY A 227 13.47 -10.99 7.53
C GLY A 227 12.00 -11.26 7.27
N ASN A 228 11.63 -12.52 7.11
CA ASN A 228 10.23 -12.92 6.96
C ASN A 228 10.03 -14.37 7.44
N TYR A 229 8.77 -14.74 7.64
CA TYR A 229 8.39 -16.14 7.78
C TYR A 229 7.16 -16.45 6.93
N THR A 230 7.10 -17.68 6.44
CA THR A 230 5.95 -18.21 5.71
C THR A 230 5.40 -19.42 6.47
N THR A 231 4.10 -19.40 6.77
CA THR A 231 3.40 -20.58 7.26
C THR A 231 3.27 -21.58 6.12
N VAL A 232 3.95 -22.72 6.23
CA VAL A 232 3.97 -23.77 5.20
C VAL A 232 2.75 -24.66 5.34
N VAL A 233 2.51 -25.12 6.54
CA VAL A 233 1.36 -25.96 6.87
C VAL A 233 0.98 -25.78 8.35
N GLU A 234 -0.29 -25.88 8.64
CA GLU A 234 -0.82 -25.82 10.01
C GLU A 234 -1.87 -26.89 10.25
N GLY A 235 -2.02 -27.29 11.48
CA GLY A 235 -3.02 -28.23 11.92
C GLY A 235 -3.46 -27.94 13.35
N ASN A 236 -4.32 -28.79 13.89
CA ASN A 236 -4.80 -28.61 15.26
C ASN A 236 -3.62 -28.69 16.25
N ARG A 237 -3.24 -27.55 16.85
CA ARG A 237 -2.18 -27.40 17.85
C ARG A 237 -0.73 -27.57 17.34
N TRP A 238 -0.49 -27.51 16.03
CA TRP A 238 0.86 -27.52 15.47
C TRP A 238 0.95 -26.64 14.23
N LEU A 239 2.15 -26.17 13.91
CA LEU A 239 2.43 -25.22 12.83
C LEU A 239 3.86 -25.39 12.35
N VAL A 240 4.05 -25.43 11.02
CA VAL A 240 5.36 -25.41 10.37
C VAL A 240 5.57 -24.07 9.68
N LYS A 241 6.69 -23.42 9.99
CA LYS A 241 7.09 -22.17 9.37
C LYS A 241 8.43 -22.30 8.67
N LEU A 242 8.55 -21.71 7.49
CA LEU A 242 9.84 -21.38 6.89
C LEU A 242 10.21 -19.97 7.34
N ILE A 243 11.36 -19.82 7.97
CA ILE A 243 11.85 -18.54 8.50
C ILE A 243 13.11 -18.15 7.75
N GLU A 244 13.09 -16.99 7.12
CA GLU A 244 14.24 -16.41 6.43
C GLU A 244 14.78 -15.23 7.23
N VAL A 245 16.00 -15.35 7.73
CA VAL A 245 16.66 -14.30 8.54
C VAL A 245 17.73 -13.63 7.70
N LYS A 246 17.72 -12.30 7.66
CA LYS A 246 18.77 -11.51 6.98
C LYS A 246 20.13 -11.72 7.65
N PRO A 247 21.23 -11.61 6.92
CA PRO A 247 22.55 -11.64 7.53
C PRO A 247 22.68 -10.62 8.66
N ASN A 248 23.26 -11.03 9.78
CA ASN A 248 23.45 -10.24 10.99
C ASN A 248 22.15 -9.77 11.71
N ALA A 249 20.99 -10.24 11.27
CA ALA A 249 19.75 -10.00 11.98
C ALA A 249 19.44 -11.12 12.99
N SER A 250 18.60 -10.82 13.98
CA SER A 250 18.22 -11.76 15.01
C SER A 250 16.71 -11.71 15.29
N LEU A 251 16.14 -12.87 15.62
CA LEU A 251 14.79 -12.96 16.17
C LEU A 251 14.79 -12.53 17.63
N SER A 252 13.67 -11.97 18.08
CA SER A 252 13.47 -11.64 19.50
C SER A 252 13.51 -12.92 20.33
N LEU A 253 14.13 -12.86 21.52
CA LEU A 253 14.13 -13.95 22.48
C LEU A 253 12.68 -14.24 22.90
N GLN A 254 12.27 -15.50 22.81
CA GLN A 254 10.91 -15.96 23.11
C GLN A 254 10.92 -17.13 24.06
N MET A 255 9.91 -17.22 24.90
CA MET A 255 9.67 -18.35 25.78
C MET A 255 8.22 -18.82 25.65
N HIS A 256 8.04 -20.14 25.57
CA HIS A 256 6.72 -20.74 25.43
C HIS A 256 6.48 -21.79 26.53
N HIS A 257 5.38 -21.63 27.27
CA HIS A 257 5.06 -22.53 28.39
C HIS A 257 4.29 -23.79 27.96
N HIS A 258 3.59 -23.75 26.83
CA HIS A 258 2.68 -24.81 26.37
C HIS A 258 2.95 -25.33 24.98
N ARG A 259 4.13 -25.03 24.42
CA ARG A 259 4.51 -25.37 23.07
C ARG A 259 5.99 -25.76 23.01
N ALA A 260 6.28 -26.89 22.36
CA ALA A 260 7.64 -27.25 21.97
C ALA A 260 7.97 -26.70 20.58
N GLU A 261 9.21 -26.29 20.35
CA GLU A 261 9.71 -25.87 19.05
C GLU A 261 10.89 -26.74 18.63
N HIS A 262 10.91 -27.12 17.37
CA HIS A 262 12.01 -27.81 16.72
C HIS A 262 12.54 -26.93 15.59
N TRP A 263 13.81 -26.59 15.65
CA TRP A 263 14.45 -25.72 14.66
C TRP A 263 15.40 -26.54 13.81
N ILE A 264 15.31 -26.40 12.47
CA ILE A 264 16.17 -27.03 11.50
C ILE A 264 16.76 -25.92 10.63
N VAL A 265 18.07 -25.79 10.60
CA VAL A 265 18.77 -24.88 9.68
C VAL A 265 18.83 -25.59 8.33
N VAL A 266 18.13 -25.03 7.33
CA VAL A 266 18.05 -25.63 5.98
C VAL A 266 19.13 -25.06 5.07
N ASN A 267 19.49 -23.78 5.29
CA ASN A 267 20.50 -23.09 4.49
C ASN A 267 21.17 -22.00 5.34
N GLY A 268 22.49 -21.86 5.18
CA GLY A 268 23.28 -20.88 5.93
C GLY A 268 23.70 -21.37 7.31
N THR A 269 24.10 -20.44 8.19
CA THR A 269 24.56 -20.72 9.55
C THR A 269 23.81 -19.82 10.52
N ALA A 270 23.28 -20.42 11.60
CA ALA A 270 22.55 -19.70 12.65
C ALA A 270 23.21 -19.88 14.01
N LEU A 271 23.37 -18.77 14.74
CA LEU A 271 23.74 -18.81 16.15
C LEU A 271 22.45 -18.91 16.97
N ILE A 272 22.20 -20.06 17.57
CA ILE A 272 21.01 -20.32 18.39
C ILE A 272 21.36 -20.13 19.87
N GLU A 273 20.51 -19.38 20.57
CA GLU A 273 20.59 -19.25 22.04
C GLU A 273 19.40 -19.97 22.69
N LYS A 274 19.69 -20.94 23.54
CA LYS A 274 18.68 -21.71 24.28
C LYS A 274 19.10 -21.78 25.75
N ASN A 275 18.25 -21.26 26.67
CA ASN A 275 18.50 -21.22 28.11
C ASN A 275 19.84 -20.56 28.50
N GLY A 276 20.29 -19.56 27.72
CA GLY A 276 21.55 -18.87 27.93
C GLY A 276 22.78 -19.56 27.30
N GLU A 277 22.63 -20.76 26.76
CA GLU A 277 23.69 -21.45 26.02
C GLU A 277 23.60 -21.12 24.53
N LYS A 278 24.76 -20.85 23.91
CA LYS A 278 24.86 -20.50 22.48
C LYS A 278 25.47 -21.66 21.69
N GLN A 279 24.80 -22.03 20.63
CA GLN A 279 25.23 -23.08 19.70
C GLN A 279 25.18 -22.59 18.25
N LEU A 280 26.22 -22.86 17.49
CA LEU A 280 26.26 -22.60 16.06
C LEU A 280 25.72 -23.83 15.31
N LEU A 281 24.71 -23.63 14.46
CA LEU A 281 24.09 -24.64 13.62
C LEU A 281 24.23 -24.25 12.14
N SER A 282 24.49 -25.24 11.27
CA SER A 282 24.59 -25.08 9.82
C SER A 282 23.95 -26.27 9.10
#